data_474e6706e048b974cbabdff8f913a3bd
#
_entry.id   474e6706e048b974cbabdff8f913a3bd
#
_cell.length_a   1.000
_cell.length_b   1.000
_cell.length_c   1.000
_cell.angle_alpha   90.00
_cell.angle_beta   90.00
_cell.angle_gamma   90.00
#
_symmetry.space_group_name_H-M   'P 1'
#
loop_
_entity.id
_entity.type
_entity.pdbx_description
1 polymer ?
#
loop_
_entity_poly.entity_id
_entity_poly.type
_entity_poly.pdbx_seq_one_letter_code
_entity_poly.pdbx_strand_id
1 'polypeptide(L)'
;MPNFIVGARLHDYGKGTPDELFGQVSADGFAAVQLAYKKCVPTVKSYADVTDALVAETVAAEKAHHIQVAVLGTYVELAINDESRLCNVADFKSQLSVCKALGAGCIGTETTAMSKQPAGTTRAQAQELLCRSLAEILPAAEALGVTVGIEPVTYHSMNSAAATRHILDTMRSPNLKVIFDMSNLVSAENVDAQDRIWYDMGALLGDQIVAVHFKGQAFAPDGSLLHTSLEESRTDYAGAFAMLRQLPQPALPVLREEAVPARAASDIAFMKGFF
;
A
#
# COMPACT_ATOMS: atom_id res chain seq x y z
N MET A 1 -13.18 -15.09 -9.64
CA MET A 1 -12.67 -13.74 -10.01
C MET A 1 -13.06 -12.78 -8.91
N PRO A 2 -12.13 -12.01 -8.35
CA PRO A 2 -12.43 -11.03 -7.31
C PRO A 2 -13.42 -9.95 -7.78
N ASN A 3 -14.21 -9.43 -6.85
CA ASN A 3 -14.90 -8.15 -7.06
C ASN A 3 -13.88 -7.03 -6.80
N PHE A 4 -13.56 -6.23 -7.81
CA PHE A 4 -12.64 -5.10 -7.66
C PHE A 4 -13.37 -3.87 -7.11
N ILE A 5 -12.86 -3.32 -6.00
CA ILE A 5 -13.42 -2.15 -5.34
C ILE A 5 -12.54 -0.96 -5.65
N VAL A 6 -13.06 0.00 -6.42
CA VAL A 6 -12.28 1.18 -6.80
C VAL A 6 -12.13 2.11 -5.61
N GLY A 7 -10.90 2.48 -5.31
CA GLY A 7 -10.56 3.41 -4.24
C GLY A 7 -9.49 4.41 -4.65
N ALA A 8 -9.17 5.33 -3.73
CA ALA A 8 -8.14 6.33 -3.93
C ALA A 8 -7.24 6.48 -2.70
N ARG A 9 -6.04 7.01 -2.90
CA ARG A 9 -5.15 7.44 -1.83
C ARG A 9 -5.64 8.78 -1.30
N LEU A 10 -6.10 8.82 -0.04
CA LEU A 10 -6.85 9.95 0.51
C LEU A 10 -6.07 11.27 0.53
N HIS A 11 -4.77 11.23 0.79
CA HIS A 11 -3.96 12.46 0.84
C HIS A 11 -3.66 13.08 -0.53
N ASP A 12 -4.03 12.44 -1.62
CA ASP A 12 -4.02 13.06 -2.96
C ASP A 12 -5.15 14.10 -3.09
N TYR A 13 -6.16 14.02 -2.23
CA TYR A 13 -7.25 14.99 -2.08
C TYR A 13 -6.88 16.19 -1.19
N GLY A 14 -5.64 16.23 -0.70
CA GLY A 14 -5.16 17.32 0.13
C GLY A 14 -5.28 17.05 1.63
N LYS A 15 -5.62 18.09 2.38
CA LYS A 15 -5.75 18.03 3.85
C LYS A 15 -7.10 18.54 4.30
N GLY A 16 -7.69 17.84 5.25
CA GLY A 16 -8.99 18.19 5.82
C GLY A 16 -9.36 17.30 6.99
N THR A 17 -10.58 17.46 7.48
CA THR A 17 -11.19 16.51 8.41
C THR A 17 -11.54 15.20 7.70
N PRO A 18 -11.72 14.09 8.42
CA PRO A 18 -12.21 12.85 7.81
C PRO A 18 -13.50 13.04 7.01
N ASP A 19 -14.46 13.78 7.55
CA ASP A 19 -15.76 14.01 6.89
C ASP A 19 -15.62 14.75 5.55
N GLU A 20 -14.81 15.81 5.51
CA GLU A 20 -14.53 16.57 4.28
C GLU A 20 -13.88 15.70 3.21
N LEU A 21 -12.83 14.95 3.58
CA LEU A 21 -12.06 14.17 2.63
C LEU A 21 -12.82 12.95 2.12
N PHE A 22 -13.53 12.24 2.99
CA PHE A 22 -14.35 11.09 2.60
C PHE A 22 -15.54 11.54 1.73
N GLY A 23 -16.13 12.70 2.04
CA GLY A 23 -17.17 13.30 1.22
C GLY A 23 -16.71 13.59 -0.21
N GLN A 24 -15.51 14.17 -0.37
CA GLN A 24 -14.92 14.44 -1.69
C GLN A 24 -14.68 13.15 -2.49
N VAL A 25 -14.03 12.17 -1.87
CA VAL A 25 -13.71 10.88 -2.52
C VAL A 25 -14.98 10.13 -2.91
N SER A 26 -16.00 10.14 -2.06
CA SER A 26 -17.31 9.54 -2.34
C SER A 26 -18.04 10.25 -3.50
N ALA A 27 -18.02 11.59 -3.51
CA ALA A 27 -18.63 12.38 -4.58
C ALA A 27 -17.99 12.11 -5.94
N ASP A 28 -16.68 11.81 -5.97
CA ASP A 28 -15.95 11.43 -7.17
C ASP A 28 -16.21 9.99 -7.64
N GLY A 29 -16.89 9.16 -6.81
CA GLY A 29 -17.33 7.82 -7.17
C GLY A 29 -16.37 6.68 -6.73
N PHE A 30 -15.41 6.95 -5.85
CA PHE A 30 -14.61 5.92 -5.19
C PHE A 30 -15.40 5.32 -4.01
N ALA A 31 -15.11 4.06 -3.69
CA ALA A 31 -15.76 3.31 -2.60
C ALA A 31 -14.80 2.89 -1.49
N ALA A 32 -13.50 3.11 -1.67
CA ALA A 32 -12.47 2.75 -0.70
C ALA A 32 -11.35 3.78 -0.67
N VAL A 33 -10.61 3.82 0.45
CA VAL A 33 -9.43 4.70 0.57
C VAL A 33 -8.23 4.01 1.20
N GLN A 34 -7.03 4.51 0.85
CA GLN A 34 -5.86 4.43 1.71
C GLN A 34 -5.78 5.67 2.57
N LEU A 35 -5.97 5.50 3.86
CA LEU A 35 -5.89 6.57 4.85
C LEU A 35 -4.48 6.66 5.44
N ALA A 36 -3.87 7.84 5.40
CA ALA A 36 -2.62 8.15 6.10
C ALA A 36 -2.80 9.42 6.93
N TYR A 37 -3.15 9.28 8.19
CA TYR A 37 -3.50 10.40 9.07
C TYR A 37 -2.47 11.53 9.05
N LYS A 38 -1.18 11.22 9.20
CA LYS A 38 -0.08 12.21 9.18
C LYS A 38 0.02 12.99 7.87
N LYS A 39 -0.51 12.45 6.78
CA LYS A 39 -0.44 13.09 5.45
C LYS A 39 -1.67 13.95 5.15
N CYS A 40 -2.85 13.53 5.61
CA CYS A 40 -4.10 14.18 5.22
C CYS A 40 -4.84 14.93 6.35
N VAL A 41 -4.61 14.59 7.63
CA VAL A 41 -5.29 15.29 8.74
C VAL A 41 -4.36 16.36 9.35
N PRO A 42 -4.69 17.65 9.25
CA PRO A 42 -3.77 18.74 9.62
C PRO A 42 -3.32 18.75 11.07
N THR A 43 -4.14 18.24 11.98
CA THR A 43 -3.86 18.15 13.42
C THR A 43 -2.91 17.03 13.81
N VAL A 44 -2.72 16.03 12.92
CA VAL A 44 -1.88 14.87 13.19
C VAL A 44 -0.44 15.12 12.68
N LYS A 45 0.49 15.32 13.61
CA LYS A 45 1.93 15.48 13.32
C LYS A 45 2.73 14.23 13.66
N SER A 46 2.26 13.48 14.64
CA SER A 46 2.82 12.19 15.06
C SER A 46 1.71 11.15 15.19
N TYR A 47 2.05 9.88 15.34
CA TYR A 47 1.05 8.84 15.56
C TYR A 47 0.37 8.95 16.94
N ALA A 48 1.00 9.62 17.91
CA ALA A 48 0.40 9.91 19.21
C ALA A 48 -0.77 10.91 19.12
N ASP A 49 -0.87 11.69 18.03
CA ASP A 49 -1.97 12.63 17.81
C ASP A 49 -3.23 11.94 17.26
N VAL A 50 -3.17 10.66 16.91
CA VAL A 50 -4.32 9.85 16.47
C VAL A 50 -5.09 9.41 17.71
N THR A 51 -6.03 10.25 18.16
CA THR A 51 -6.83 10.03 19.36
C THR A 51 -8.06 9.15 19.06
N ASP A 52 -8.63 8.56 20.11
CA ASP A 52 -9.88 7.80 20.00
C ASP A 52 -11.03 8.65 19.42
N ALA A 53 -11.04 9.95 19.75
CA ALA A 53 -12.05 10.89 19.19
C ALA A 53 -11.89 11.03 17.66
N LEU A 54 -10.67 11.19 17.16
CA LEU A 54 -10.40 11.26 15.73
C LEU A 54 -10.72 9.93 15.02
N VAL A 55 -10.45 8.80 15.66
CA VAL A 55 -10.82 7.48 15.12
C VAL A 55 -12.34 7.35 15.05
N ALA A 56 -13.09 7.78 16.08
CA ALA A 56 -14.54 7.77 16.08
C ALA A 56 -15.13 8.69 15.00
N GLU A 57 -14.55 9.88 14.79
CA GLU A 57 -14.90 10.79 13.70
C GLU A 57 -14.67 10.14 12.33
N THR A 58 -13.55 9.46 12.15
CA THR A 58 -13.25 8.73 10.90
C THR A 58 -14.28 7.62 10.64
N VAL A 59 -14.60 6.81 11.65
CA VAL A 59 -15.64 5.76 11.53
C VAL A 59 -17.01 6.35 11.21
N ALA A 60 -17.33 7.52 11.74
CA ALA A 60 -18.57 8.21 11.41
C ALA A 60 -18.58 8.67 9.94
N ALA A 61 -17.45 9.21 9.45
CA ALA A 61 -17.28 9.62 8.06
C ALA A 61 -17.35 8.42 7.08
N GLU A 62 -16.72 7.27 7.42
CA GLU A 62 -16.85 6.03 6.63
C GLU A 62 -18.31 5.66 6.40
N LYS A 63 -19.10 5.69 7.46
CA LYS A 63 -20.53 5.34 7.42
C LYS A 63 -21.36 6.37 6.65
N ALA A 64 -21.11 7.67 6.90
CA ALA A 64 -21.87 8.75 6.28
C ALA A 64 -21.66 8.80 4.76
N HIS A 65 -20.45 8.53 4.30
CA HIS A 65 -20.07 8.62 2.90
C HIS A 65 -19.98 7.27 2.19
N HIS A 66 -20.28 6.16 2.87
CA HIS A 66 -20.19 4.79 2.34
C HIS A 66 -18.80 4.45 1.76
N ILE A 67 -17.75 4.92 2.41
CA ILE A 67 -16.35 4.66 2.06
C ILE A 67 -15.76 3.71 3.08
N GLN A 68 -15.01 2.71 2.62
CA GLN A 68 -14.23 1.84 3.50
C GLN A 68 -12.74 2.24 3.54
N VAL A 69 -12.11 2.16 4.69
CA VAL A 69 -10.64 2.21 4.76
C VAL A 69 -10.08 0.85 4.38
N ALA A 70 -9.58 0.72 3.16
CA ALA A 70 -8.97 -0.51 2.67
C ALA A 70 -7.55 -0.69 3.23
N VAL A 71 -6.78 0.41 3.35
CA VAL A 71 -5.42 0.42 3.88
C VAL A 71 -5.25 1.59 4.85
N LEU A 72 -4.82 1.32 6.07
CA LEU A 72 -4.26 2.33 6.96
C LEU A 72 -2.76 2.44 6.68
N GLY A 73 -2.34 3.47 5.95
CA GLY A 73 -0.95 3.68 5.56
C GLY A 73 -0.12 4.36 6.65
N THR A 74 0.98 3.76 7.06
CA THR A 74 1.84 4.32 8.12
C THR A 74 3.07 5.05 7.59
N TYR A 75 3.60 4.66 6.44
CA TYR A 75 4.81 5.26 5.86
C TYR A 75 6.01 5.29 6.81
N VAL A 76 6.19 4.23 7.61
CA VAL A 76 7.34 4.05 8.50
C VAL A 76 8.42 3.19 7.84
N GLU A 77 9.67 3.47 8.18
CA GLU A 77 10.83 2.77 7.62
C GLU A 77 11.20 1.57 8.51
N LEU A 78 10.73 0.37 8.16
CA LEU A 78 10.92 -0.83 8.99
C LEU A 78 12.28 -1.51 8.80
N ALA A 79 13.01 -1.23 7.71
CA ALA A 79 14.31 -1.81 7.40
C ALA A 79 15.44 -0.77 7.46
N ILE A 80 15.36 0.20 8.36
CA ILE A 80 16.42 1.19 8.58
C ILE A 80 17.37 0.72 9.71
N ASN A 81 18.38 1.52 10.07
CA ASN A 81 19.32 1.18 11.15
C ASN A 81 18.61 0.93 12.50
N ASP A 82 19.28 0.26 13.44
CA ASP A 82 18.67 -0.25 14.67
C ASP A 82 17.99 0.83 15.54
N GLU A 83 18.58 2.00 15.69
CA GLU A 83 18.02 3.04 16.56
C GLU A 83 16.71 3.60 16.00
N SER A 84 16.70 4.01 14.72
CA SER A 84 15.49 4.50 14.05
C SER A 84 14.44 3.39 13.89
N ARG A 85 14.87 2.14 13.70
CA ARG A 85 14.00 0.98 13.58
C ARG A 85 13.10 0.81 14.82
N LEU A 86 13.65 0.91 16.01
CA LEU A 86 12.85 0.74 17.24
C LEU A 86 11.76 1.79 17.39
N CYS A 87 12.05 3.05 17.05
CA CYS A 87 11.04 4.11 17.05
C CYS A 87 9.94 3.81 15.99
N ASN A 88 10.34 3.41 14.79
CA ASN A 88 9.41 3.09 13.71
C ASN A 88 8.53 1.86 14.03
N VAL A 89 9.09 0.84 14.67
CA VAL A 89 8.33 -0.32 15.17
C VAL A 89 7.32 0.10 16.23
N ALA A 90 7.69 0.97 17.18
CA ALA A 90 6.78 1.49 18.18
C ALA A 90 5.64 2.31 17.55
N ASP A 91 5.96 3.17 16.60
CA ASP A 91 5.00 3.95 15.84
C ASP A 91 4.01 3.03 15.08
N PHE A 92 4.52 2.03 14.35
CA PHE A 92 3.67 1.08 13.64
C PHE A 92 2.75 0.32 14.59
N LYS A 93 3.29 -0.20 15.71
CA LYS A 93 2.51 -0.94 16.71
C LYS A 93 1.41 -0.09 17.34
N SER A 94 1.65 1.21 17.57
CA SER A 94 0.64 2.13 18.09
C SER A 94 -0.59 2.23 17.18
N GLN A 95 -0.43 2.00 15.88
CA GLN A 95 -1.51 2.10 14.91
C GLN A 95 -2.28 0.78 14.70
N LEU A 96 -1.87 -0.34 15.31
CA LEU A 96 -2.60 -1.61 15.18
C LEU A 96 -4.01 -1.53 15.79
N SER A 97 -4.15 -0.91 16.96
CA SER A 97 -5.46 -0.70 17.59
C SER A 97 -6.34 0.26 16.79
N VAL A 98 -5.74 1.27 16.17
CA VAL A 98 -6.43 2.20 15.25
C VAL A 98 -6.96 1.44 14.04
N CYS A 99 -6.12 0.63 13.39
CA CYS A 99 -6.52 -0.20 12.26
C CYS A 99 -7.72 -1.11 12.60
N LYS A 100 -7.68 -1.74 13.78
CA LYS A 100 -8.79 -2.57 14.28
C LYS A 100 -10.06 -1.75 14.51
N ALA A 101 -9.94 -0.58 15.14
CA ALA A 101 -11.09 0.27 15.47
C ALA A 101 -11.78 0.86 14.22
N LEU A 102 -11.01 1.17 13.18
CA LEU A 102 -11.51 1.54 11.86
C LEU A 102 -12.17 0.37 11.12
N GLY A 103 -11.87 -0.88 11.47
CA GLY A 103 -12.23 -2.02 10.64
C GLY A 103 -11.50 -2.02 9.29
N ALA A 104 -10.34 -1.39 9.22
CA ALA A 104 -9.56 -1.29 7.99
C ALA A 104 -9.12 -2.68 7.48
N GLY A 105 -9.06 -2.85 6.16
CA GLY A 105 -8.67 -4.11 5.53
C GLY A 105 -7.27 -4.57 5.92
N CYS A 106 -6.31 -3.64 6.00
CA CYS A 106 -4.98 -3.88 6.55
C CYS A 106 -4.35 -2.59 7.05
N ILE A 107 -3.29 -2.72 7.85
CA ILE A 107 -2.32 -1.65 8.10
C ILE A 107 -1.10 -1.88 7.20
N GLY A 108 -0.65 -0.86 6.47
CA GLY A 108 0.34 -1.03 5.43
C GLY A 108 1.50 -0.04 5.48
N THR A 109 2.63 -0.49 4.94
CA THR A 109 3.78 0.37 4.64
C THR A 109 4.59 -0.22 3.49
N GLU A 110 5.26 0.66 2.74
CA GLU A 110 6.36 0.27 1.89
C GLU A 110 7.54 -0.19 2.74
N THR A 111 8.44 -0.97 2.15
CA THR A 111 9.73 -1.27 2.78
C THR A 111 10.72 -0.14 2.54
N THR A 112 11.83 -0.12 3.29
CA THR A 112 12.80 0.98 3.21
C THR A 112 13.59 0.96 1.90
N ALA A 113 13.72 2.11 1.24
CA ALA A 113 14.54 2.28 0.05
C ALA A 113 16.03 2.01 0.35
N MET A 114 16.74 1.33 -0.58
CA MET A 114 18.17 1.03 -0.41
C MET A 114 19.03 2.29 -0.33
N SER A 115 18.62 3.40 -0.96
CA SER A 115 19.31 4.69 -0.88
C SER A 115 19.29 5.32 0.52
N LYS A 116 18.39 4.88 1.40
CA LYS A 116 18.31 5.31 2.81
C LYS A 116 19.16 4.46 3.75
N GLN A 117 19.72 3.36 3.25
CA GLN A 117 20.59 2.50 4.03
C GLN A 117 21.99 3.10 4.19
N PRO A 118 22.71 2.79 5.27
CA PRO A 118 24.12 3.12 5.39
C PRO A 118 24.91 2.58 4.18
N ALA A 119 25.96 3.32 3.79
CA ALA A 119 26.81 2.90 2.68
C ALA A 119 27.37 1.48 2.90
N GLY A 120 27.30 0.64 1.88
CA GLY A 120 27.75 -0.76 1.93
C GLY A 120 26.73 -1.76 2.49
N THR A 121 25.54 -1.30 2.94
CA THR A 121 24.46 -2.22 3.34
C THR A 121 23.98 -3.02 2.13
N THR A 122 24.04 -4.32 2.21
CA THR A 122 23.48 -5.21 1.20
C THR A 122 21.96 -5.32 1.34
N ARG A 123 21.28 -5.69 0.25
CA ARG A 123 19.82 -5.92 0.28
C ARG A 123 19.44 -7.03 1.26
N ALA A 124 20.24 -8.07 1.36
CA ALA A 124 20.04 -9.16 2.33
C ALA A 124 20.08 -8.66 3.79
N GLN A 125 21.03 -7.79 4.13
CA GLN A 125 21.09 -7.17 5.46
C GLN A 125 19.87 -6.28 5.75
N ALA A 126 19.43 -5.52 4.75
CA ALA A 126 18.22 -4.71 4.89
C ALA A 126 16.95 -5.57 5.04
N GLN A 127 16.87 -6.72 4.36
CA GLN A 127 15.79 -7.69 4.54
C GLN A 127 15.81 -8.32 5.94
N GLU A 128 16.98 -8.61 6.49
CA GLU A 128 17.12 -9.09 7.86
C GLU A 128 16.59 -8.05 8.89
N LEU A 129 16.92 -6.78 8.70
CA LEU A 129 16.36 -5.68 9.52
C LEU A 129 14.83 -5.61 9.41
N LEU A 130 14.28 -5.76 8.21
CA LEU A 130 12.84 -5.84 8.01
C LEU A 130 12.22 -7.03 8.77
N CYS A 131 12.81 -8.21 8.66
CA CYS A 131 12.35 -9.40 9.40
C CYS A 131 12.40 -9.19 10.93
N ARG A 132 13.45 -8.53 11.46
CA ARG A 132 13.54 -8.18 12.88
C ARG A 132 12.40 -7.24 13.31
N SER A 133 12.07 -6.23 12.51
CA SER A 133 10.94 -5.32 12.78
C SER A 133 9.60 -6.07 12.74
N LEU A 134 9.38 -6.90 11.75
CA LEU A 134 8.17 -7.70 11.61
C LEU A 134 8.01 -8.70 12.77
N ALA A 135 9.10 -9.30 13.27
CA ALA A 135 9.07 -10.20 14.42
C ALA A 135 8.58 -9.51 15.71
N GLU A 136 8.80 -8.20 15.82
CA GLU A 136 8.30 -7.41 16.96
C GLU A 136 6.85 -6.93 16.76
N ILE A 137 6.40 -6.74 15.51
CA ILE A 137 5.06 -6.24 15.16
C ILE A 137 4.02 -7.36 15.12
N LEU A 138 4.35 -8.47 14.47
CA LEU A 138 3.38 -9.51 14.12
C LEU A 138 2.68 -10.16 15.31
N PRO A 139 3.34 -10.45 16.44
CA PRO A 139 2.63 -11.00 17.61
C PRO A 139 1.52 -10.08 18.13
N ALA A 140 1.71 -8.76 18.08
CA ALA A 140 0.68 -7.80 18.47
C ALA A 140 -0.45 -7.71 17.41
N ALA A 141 -0.10 -7.77 16.13
CA ALA A 141 -1.08 -7.80 15.05
C ALA A 141 -1.94 -9.06 15.10
N GLU A 142 -1.34 -10.22 15.34
CA GLU A 142 -2.05 -11.51 15.50
C GLU A 142 -3.01 -11.49 16.70
N ALA A 143 -2.56 -10.98 17.85
CA ALA A 143 -3.38 -10.86 19.04
C ALA A 143 -4.60 -9.94 18.84
N LEU A 144 -4.49 -8.94 17.96
CA LEU A 144 -5.58 -8.03 17.60
C LEU A 144 -6.42 -8.54 16.42
N GLY A 145 -5.96 -9.55 15.68
CA GLY A 145 -6.59 -10.00 14.43
C GLY A 145 -6.42 -8.98 13.28
N VAL A 146 -5.33 -8.20 13.29
CA VAL A 146 -5.06 -7.15 12.29
C VAL A 146 -4.14 -7.68 11.21
N THR A 147 -4.50 -7.46 9.95
CA THR A 147 -3.65 -7.77 8.79
C THR A 147 -2.58 -6.70 8.61
N VAL A 148 -1.33 -7.12 8.45
CA VAL A 148 -0.17 -6.28 8.12
C VAL A 148 0.15 -6.45 6.65
N GLY A 149 0.03 -5.38 5.86
CA GLY A 149 0.37 -5.36 4.44
C GLY A 149 1.77 -4.77 4.22
N ILE A 150 2.66 -5.51 3.57
CA ILE A 150 3.95 -4.99 3.12
C ILE A 150 3.97 -4.87 1.60
N GLU A 151 4.58 -3.79 1.12
CA GLU A 151 4.59 -3.47 -0.31
C GLU A 151 6.00 -3.62 -0.90
N PRO A 152 6.19 -4.51 -1.90
CA PRO A 152 7.45 -4.62 -2.63
C PRO A 152 7.64 -3.47 -3.62
N VAL A 153 8.86 -2.90 -3.65
CA VAL A 153 9.23 -1.80 -4.53
C VAL A 153 10.63 -2.08 -5.10
N THR A 154 10.85 -1.92 -6.40
CA THR A 154 12.09 -2.31 -7.09
C THR A 154 13.38 -1.79 -6.46
N TYR A 155 13.38 -0.57 -5.95
CA TYR A 155 14.54 0.07 -5.32
C TYR A 155 14.59 -0.05 -3.79
N HIS A 156 13.66 -0.81 -3.17
CA HIS A 156 13.63 -1.06 -1.73
C HIS A 156 14.35 -2.35 -1.33
N SER A 157 14.39 -2.60 -0.03
CA SER A 157 14.94 -3.84 0.54
C SER A 157 14.19 -5.07 0.05
N MET A 158 12.86 -5.01 -0.06
CA MET A 158 11.99 -6.03 -0.62
C MET A 158 11.55 -5.61 -2.03
N ASN A 159 12.17 -6.18 -3.06
CA ASN A 159 12.14 -5.63 -4.42
C ASN A 159 11.52 -6.53 -5.50
N SER A 160 10.99 -7.68 -5.13
CA SER A 160 10.47 -8.66 -6.08
C SER A 160 9.53 -9.66 -5.42
N ALA A 161 8.76 -10.38 -6.20
CA ALA A 161 7.91 -11.47 -5.71
C ALA A 161 8.70 -12.53 -4.92
N ALA A 162 9.87 -12.91 -5.41
CA ALA A 162 10.73 -13.90 -4.75
C ALA A 162 11.25 -13.40 -3.38
N ALA A 163 11.71 -12.14 -3.31
CA ALA A 163 12.13 -11.53 -2.04
C ALA A 163 10.96 -11.43 -1.05
N THR A 164 9.78 -11.05 -1.53
CA THR A 164 8.56 -10.99 -0.72
C THR A 164 8.19 -12.38 -0.19
N ARG A 165 8.17 -13.40 -1.05
CA ARG A 165 7.89 -14.78 -0.63
C ARG A 165 8.86 -15.26 0.45
N HIS A 166 10.16 -14.98 0.28
CA HIS A 166 11.17 -15.32 1.28
C HIS A 166 10.88 -14.69 2.65
N ILE A 167 10.45 -13.43 2.69
CA ILE A 167 10.09 -12.75 3.94
C ILE A 167 8.83 -13.38 4.55
N LEU A 168 7.79 -13.66 3.77
CA LEU A 168 6.59 -14.32 4.28
C LEU A 168 6.91 -15.71 4.85
N ASP A 169 7.73 -16.49 4.16
CA ASP A 169 8.16 -17.83 4.61
C ASP A 169 9.03 -17.79 5.86
N THR A 170 9.84 -16.74 6.01
CA THR A 170 10.65 -16.52 7.22
C THR A 170 9.77 -16.17 8.42
N MET A 171 8.80 -15.28 8.23
CA MET A 171 7.94 -14.78 9.31
C MET A 171 6.83 -15.77 9.70
N ARG A 172 6.30 -16.53 8.75
CA ARG A 172 5.25 -17.56 8.94
C ARG A 172 4.00 -17.06 9.69
N SER A 173 3.69 -15.78 9.58
CA SER A 173 2.51 -15.18 10.21
C SER A 173 1.31 -15.21 9.25
N PRO A 174 0.14 -15.68 9.68
CA PRO A 174 -1.06 -15.62 8.87
C PRO A 174 -1.55 -14.20 8.62
N ASN A 175 -1.13 -13.25 9.48
CA ASN A 175 -1.51 -11.85 9.43
C ASN A 175 -0.58 -11.00 8.54
N LEU A 176 0.56 -11.56 8.05
CA LEU A 176 1.44 -10.86 7.12
C LEU A 176 0.98 -11.11 5.69
N LYS A 177 0.66 -10.04 4.99
CA LYS A 177 0.10 -10.02 3.64
C LYS A 177 0.82 -9.02 2.74
N VAL A 178 0.39 -8.93 1.49
CA VAL A 178 1.04 -8.12 0.46
C VAL A 178 0.10 -7.06 -0.06
N ILE A 179 0.57 -5.82 -0.11
CA ILE A 179 0.00 -4.76 -0.94
C ILE A 179 0.74 -4.83 -2.28
N PHE A 180 -0.01 -5.00 -3.35
CA PHE A 180 0.54 -5.12 -4.70
C PHE A 180 0.43 -3.79 -5.45
N ASP A 181 1.51 -3.03 -5.52
CA ASP A 181 1.61 -1.91 -6.46
C ASP A 181 2.22 -2.42 -7.77
N MET A 182 1.41 -2.41 -8.84
CA MET A 182 1.85 -2.84 -10.16
C MET A 182 3.03 -2.01 -10.65
N SER A 183 2.95 -0.69 -10.48
CA SER A 183 3.94 0.23 -11.02
C SER A 183 5.26 0.17 -10.23
N ASN A 184 5.21 -0.01 -8.91
CA ASN A 184 6.42 -0.08 -8.06
C ASN A 184 7.31 -1.31 -8.36
N LEU A 185 6.80 -2.32 -9.05
CA LEU A 185 7.59 -3.48 -9.50
C LEU A 185 8.16 -3.34 -10.91
N VAL A 186 7.81 -2.26 -11.63
CA VAL A 186 8.33 -1.95 -12.94
C VAL A 186 9.42 -0.87 -12.82
N SER A 187 10.52 -1.07 -13.51
CA SER A 187 11.65 -0.14 -13.62
C SER A 187 12.07 0.02 -15.09
N ALA A 188 12.92 0.98 -15.39
CA ALA A 188 13.48 1.13 -16.73
C ALA A 188 14.20 -0.14 -17.24
N GLU A 189 14.71 -0.98 -16.33
CA GLU A 189 15.47 -2.19 -16.65
C GLU A 189 14.57 -3.38 -16.98
N ASN A 190 13.33 -3.41 -16.47
CA ASN A 190 12.42 -4.56 -16.61
C ASN A 190 11.09 -4.22 -17.31
N VAL A 191 10.91 -2.99 -17.79
CA VAL A 191 9.67 -2.49 -18.39
C VAL A 191 9.23 -3.30 -19.63
N ASP A 192 10.13 -3.93 -20.32
CA ASP A 192 9.85 -4.76 -21.50
C ASP A 192 9.65 -6.26 -21.17
N ALA A 193 9.69 -6.64 -19.88
CA ALA A 193 9.57 -8.03 -19.40
C ALA A 193 8.52 -8.16 -18.27
N GLN A 194 7.45 -7.36 -18.32
CA GLN A 194 6.46 -7.29 -17.25
C GLN A 194 5.60 -8.56 -17.09
N ASP A 195 5.39 -9.31 -18.16
CA ASP A 195 4.72 -10.62 -18.14
C ASP A 195 5.35 -11.58 -17.12
N ARG A 196 6.66 -11.56 -17.00
CA ARG A 196 7.38 -12.34 -15.99
C ARG A 196 7.10 -11.85 -14.57
N ILE A 197 6.99 -10.53 -14.37
CA ILE A 197 6.67 -9.94 -13.06
C ILE A 197 5.27 -10.41 -12.63
N TRP A 198 4.28 -10.30 -13.54
CA TRP A 198 2.90 -10.71 -13.24
C TRP A 198 2.77 -12.20 -12.97
N TYR A 199 3.48 -13.02 -13.75
CA TYR A 199 3.54 -14.47 -13.51
C TYR A 199 4.10 -14.79 -12.11
N ASP A 200 5.25 -14.21 -11.76
CA ASP A 200 5.88 -14.45 -10.45
C ASP A 200 5.03 -13.93 -9.28
N MET A 201 4.37 -12.77 -9.43
CA MET A 201 3.45 -12.24 -8.43
C MET A 201 2.25 -13.18 -8.21
N GLY A 202 1.62 -13.64 -9.26
CA GLY A 202 0.49 -14.57 -9.17
C GLY A 202 0.88 -15.93 -8.58
N ALA A 203 1.98 -16.51 -9.08
CA ALA A 203 2.42 -17.85 -8.70
C ALA A 203 2.94 -17.91 -7.25
N LEU A 204 3.66 -16.88 -6.78
CA LEU A 204 4.29 -16.89 -5.46
C LEU A 204 3.44 -16.21 -4.38
N LEU A 205 2.61 -15.24 -4.73
CA LEU A 205 1.98 -14.34 -3.76
C LEU A 205 0.48 -14.14 -3.99
N GLY A 206 -0.12 -14.74 -5.01
CA GLY A 206 -1.49 -14.43 -5.41
C GLY A 206 -2.52 -14.55 -4.28
N ASP A 207 -2.43 -15.56 -3.43
CA ASP A 207 -3.28 -15.78 -2.26
C ASP A 207 -2.96 -14.85 -1.06
N GLN A 208 -1.87 -14.08 -1.16
CA GLN A 208 -1.41 -13.17 -0.11
C GLN A 208 -1.74 -11.69 -0.41
N ILE A 209 -2.20 -11.36 -1.62
CA ILE A 209 -2.51 -9.98 -2.01
C ILE A 209 -3.82 -9.54 -1.33
N VAL A 210 -3.77 -8.43 -0.59
CA VAL A 210 -4.93 -7.88 0.15
C VAL A 210 -5.39 -6.51 -0.36
N ALA A 211 -4.54 -5.79 -1.06
CA ALA A 211 -4.86 -4.52 -1.73
C ALA A 211 -3.96 -4.36 -2.95
N VAL A 212 -4.42 -3.56 -3.91
CA VAL A 212 -3.71 -3.24 -5.14
C VAL A 212 -3.58 -1.74 -5.25
N HIS A 213 -2.38 -1.24 -5.57
CA HIS A 213 -2.16 0.15 -5.94
C HIS A 213 -2.09 0.31 -7.46
N PHE A 214 -2.66 1.39 -7.95
CA PHE A 214 -2.80 1.69 -9.37
C PHE A 214 -2.38 3.14 -9.62
N LYS A 215 -1.23 3.33 -10.27
CA LYS A 215 -0.70 4.65 -10.63
C LYS A 215 -0.01 4.64 -11.97
N GLY A 216 0.08 5.81 -12.62
CA GLY A 216 0.78 5.99 -13.88
C GLY A 216 2.26 6.27 -13.68
N GLN A 217 3.11 5.62 -14.49
CA GLN A 217 4.54 5.89 -14.52
C GLN A 217 5.14 5.65 -15.89
N ALA A 218 6.23 6.38 -16.15
CA ALA A 218 7.11 6.20 -17.29
C ALA A 218 8.57 6.39 -16.84
N PHE A 219 9.51 6.29 -17.77
CA PHE A 219 10.93 6.43 -17.47
C PHE A 219 11.55 7.45 -18.44
N ALA A 220 12.33 8.36 -17.89
CA ALA A 220 13.16 9.27 -18.69
C ALA A 220 14.31 8.50 -19.37
N PRO A 221 15.01 9.10 -20.36
CA PRO A 221 16.13 8.45 -21.03
C PRO A 221 17.28 8.02 -20.12
N ASP A 222 17.44 8.65 -18.96
CA ASP A 222 18.42 8.28 -17.93
C ASP A 222 17.93 7.19 -16.97
N GLY A 223 16.72 6.65 -17.19
CA GLY A 223 16.09 5.64 -16.36
C GLY A 223 15.35 6.18 -15.12
N SER A 224 15.35 7.49 -14.89
CA SER A 224 14.63 8.08 -13.77
C SER A 224 13.12 7.96 -13.92
N LEU A 225 12.43 7.78 -12.78
CA LEU A 225 10.97 7.63 -12.72
C LEU A 225 10.27 8.96 -13.04
N LEU A 226 9.25 8.89 -13.88
CA LEU A 226 8.32 9.97 -14.20
C LEU A 226 6.90 9.55 -13.79
N HIS A 227 6.20 10.39 -13.03
CA HIS A 227 4.77 10.23 -12.80
C HIS A 227 3.99 10.70 -14.02
N THR A 228 3.03 9.90 -14.48
CA THR A 228 2.23 10.17 -15.68
C THR A 228 0.74 9.98 -15.41
N SER A 229 -0.10 10.36 -16.35
CA SER A 229 -1.48 9.89 -16.38
C SER A 229 -1.53 8.36 -16.51
N LEU A 230 -2.68 7.75 -16.23
CA LEU A 230 -2.83 6.30 -16.36
C LEU A 230 -2.67 5.84 -17.80
N GLU A 231 -3.18 6.64 -18.76
CA GLU A 231 -3.15 6.36 -20.18
C GLU A 231 -1.73 6.41 -20.79
N GLU A 232 -0.85 7.23 -20.19
CA GLU A 232 0.55 7.39 -20.63
C GLU A 232 1.52 6.45 -19.92
N SER A 233 1.01 5.63 -19.01
CA SER A 233 1.84 4.72 -18.23
C SER A 233 2.51 3.65 -19.07
N ARG A 234 3.73 3.30 -18.67
CA ARG A 234 4.47 2.15 -19.22
C ARG A 234 4.17 0.84 -18.48
N THR A 235 3.32 0.89 -17.44
CA THR A 235 2.88 -0.33 -16.73
C THR A 235 1.87 -1.09 -17.59
N ASP A 236 2.10 -2.38 -17.79
CA ASP A 236 1.15 -3.27 -18.46
C ASP A 236 0.01 -3.67 -17.51
N TYR A 237 -0.98 -2.81 -17.41
CA TYR A 237 -2.17 -3.07 -16.58
C TYR A 237 -2.98 -4.27 -17.08
N ALA A 238 -3.04 -4.51 -18.40
CA ALA A 238 -3.80 -5.61 -18.95
C ALA A 238 -3.25 -6.96 -18.47
N GLY A 239 -1.93 -7.15 -18.54
CA GLY A 239 -1.25 -8.34 -18.04
C GLY A 239 -1.40 -8.49 -16.52
N ALA A 240 -1.23 -7.40 -15.75
CA ALA A 240 -1.41 -7.41 -14.30
C ALA A 240 -2.85 -7.84 -13.92
N PHE A 241 -3.87 -7.26 -14.56
CA PHE A 241 -5.27 -7.64 -14.29
C PHE A 241 -5.64 -9.01 -14.82
N ALA A 242 -5.01 -9.52 -15.88
CA ALA A 242 -5.18 -10.90 -16.31
C ALA A 242 -4.75 -11.88 -15.19
N MET A 243 -3.69 -11.56 -14.46
CA MET A 243 -3.26 -12.30 -13.25
C MET A 243 -4.24 -12.09 -12.10
N LEU A 244 -4.57 -10.83 -11.75
CA LEU A 244 -5.44 -10.51 -10.61
C LEU A 244 -6.83 -11.16 -10.70
N ARG A 245 -7.41 -11.28 -11.90
CA ARG A 245 -8.71 -11.95 -12.12
C ARG A 245 -8.70 -13.44 -11.77
N GLN A 246 -7.54 -14.08 -11.68
CA GLN A 246 -7.39 -15.49 -11.33
C GLN A 246 -7.24 -15.73 -9.82
N LEU A 247 -7.13 -14.67 -9.03
CA LEU A 247 -6.88 -14.79 -7.60
C LEU A 247 -8.11 -15.29 -6.83
N PRO A 248 -7.89 -15.98 -5.68
CA PRO A 248 -8.96 -16.60 -4.90
C PRO A 248 -9.74 -15.63 -4.02
N GLN A 249 -9.26 -14.40 -3.81
CA GLN A 249 -9.90 -13.42 -2.94
C GLN A 249 -11.31 -13.07 -3.46
N PRO A 250 -12.32 -12.98 -2.58
CA PRO A 250 -13.69 -12.63 -2.99
C PRO A 250 -13.80 -11.18 -3.44
N ALA A 251 -13.00 -10.29 -2.87
CA ALA A 251 -12.92 -8.88 -3.23
C ALA A 251 -11.48 -8.37 -3.07
N LEU A 252 -11.11 -7.39 -3.91
CA LEU A 252 -9.82 -6.71 -3.84
C LEU A 252 -10.03 -5.19 -4.02
N PRO A 253 -9.63 -4.36 -3.05
CA PRO A 253 -9.54 -2.92 -3.24
C PRO A 253 -8.40 -2.60 -4.21
N VAL A 254 -8.70 -1.75 -5.19
CA VAL A 254 -7.77 -1.21 -6.18
C VAL A 254 -7.71 0.29 -5.98
N LEU A 255 -6.62 0.77 -5.43
CA LEU A 255 -6.47 2.14 -4.94
C LEU A 255 -5.67 2.97 -5.94
N ARG A 256 -6.32 4.00 -6.51
CA ARG A 256 -5.65 4.99 -7.34
C ARG A 256 -4.70 5.83 -6.49
N GLU A 257 -3.42 5.76 -6.76
CA GLU A 257 -2.38 6.61 -6.20
C GLU A 257 -1.92 7.69 -7.18
N GLU A 258 -1.38 8.79 -6.69
CA GLU A 258 -1.09 9.99 -7.48
C GLU A 258 -2.37 10.52 -8.16
N ALA A 259 -3.52 10.40 -7.46
CA ALA A 259 -4.80 10.80 -8.00
C ALA A 259 -4.87 12.32 -8.14
N VAL A 260 -5.42 12.75 -9.27
CA VAL A 260 -5.77 14.15 -9.51
C VAL A 260 -7.29 14.26 -9.44
N PRO A 261 -7.90 14.90 -8.43
CA PRO A 261 -9.35 14.90 -8.25
C PRO A 261 -10.13 15.33 -9.51
N ALA A 262 -9.63 16.32 -10.24
CA ALA A 262 -10.25 16.75 -11.50
C ALA A 262 -10.29 15.66 -12.60
N ARG A 263 -9.55 14.57 -12.45
CA ARG A 263 -9.52 13.41 -13.36
C ARG A 263 -10.25 12.18 -12.81
N ALA A 264 -10.83 12.25 -11.62
CA ALA A 264 -11.38 11.08 -10.94
C ALA A 264 -12.32 10.25 -11.81
N ALA A 265 -13.27 10.89 -12.49
CA ALA A 265 -14.22 10.17 -13.36
C ALA A 265 -13.53 9.44 -14.54
N SER A 266 -12.54 10.07 -15.19
CA SER A 266 -11.78 9.44 -16.27
C SER A 266 -10.88 8.32 -15.75
N ASP A 267 -10.21 8.51 -14.62
CA ASP A 267 -9.34 7.51 -14.01
C ASP A 267 -10.17 6.28 -13.57
N ILE A 268 -11.35 6.48 -12.95
CA ILE A 268 -12.26 5.38 -12.57
C ILE A 268 -12.74 4.62 -13.82
N ALA A 269 -13.11 5.32 -14.90
CA ALA A 269 -13.53 4.68 -16.13
C ALA A 269 -12.40 3.86 -16.76
N PHE A 270 -11.19 4.40 -16.77
CA PHE A 270 -10.00 3.72 -17.26
C PHE A 270 -9.69 2.45 -16.46
N MET A 271 -9.66 2.55 -15.10
CA MET A 271 -9.43 1.41 -14.21
C MET A 271 -10.45 0.31 -14.42
N LYS A 272 -11.75 0.66 -14.49
CA LYS A 272 -12.84 -0.29 -14.70
C LYS A 272 -12.76 -1.02 -16.05
N GLY A 273 -12.06 -0.47 -17.02
CA GLY A 273 -11.80 -1.13 -18.29
C GLY A 273 -10.98 -2.43 -18.18
N PHE A 274 -10.29 -2.63 -17.05
CA PHE A 274 -9.50 -3.84 -16.77
C PHE A 274 -10.18 -4.84 -15.81
N PHE A 275 -11.30 -4.50 -15.19
CA PHE A 275 -11.99 -5.29 -14.15
C PHE A 275 -12.76 -6.48 -14.69
#